data_130f3bbdbf71c03c9c5ab6cfe8e3608d
#
_entry.id   130f3bbdbf71c03c9c5ab6cfe8e3608d
#
_cell.length_a   1.000
_cell.length_b   1.000
_cell.length_c   1.000
_cell.angle_alpha   90.00
_cell.angle_beta   90.00
_cell.angle_gamma   90.00
#
_symmetry.space_group_name_H-M   'P 1'
#
loop_
_entity.id
_entity.type
_entity.pdbx_description
1 polymer ?
#
loop_
_entity_poly.entity_id
_entity_poly.type
_entity_poly.pdbx_seq_one_letter_code
_entity_poly.pdbx_strand_id
1 'polypeptide(L)'
;MEEPIVRVEHLSHRYSVQWAIRDINFEINQKGILGLLGSNGAGKSTTMNIICGVLNQTEGTVYINGIDTRKQPVEAKKYIGFLPQKPPLYTDHNVSEYLTYCAHLRLMDDREVKAAVESAMKRCGIAHFSKRLVKNLSGGYQQRLGIAQAIVHNPKLVVLDEPTNGLDPNQILEIRDLIREIAQDHAVLLSTHILSEVEAICQNIKMIEHGNLIFSGTLDEFHDSVKSNTCIVKLENAPAEGELGNIPGVIKVKKLDEHAFRLQLEQEGEEVAKRVAEICVNRGWRLSEMQMEKVSMDEIFAQLSGKRVVDKF
;
A
#
# COMPACT_ATOMS: atom_id res chain seq x y z
N MET A 1 -26.14 8.54 -6.29
CA MET A 1 -24.79 8.14 -5.81
C MET A 1 -23.85 8.37 -6.98
N GLU A 2 -22.69 8.98 -6.75
CA GLU A 2 -21.68 9.10 -7.80
C GLU A 2 -21.17 7.72 -8.19
N GLU A 3 -20.88 7.56 -9.48
CA GLU A 3 -20.38 6.29 -10.01
C GLU A 3 -18.94 6.07 -9.53
N PRO A 4 -18.53 4.86 -9.06
CA PRO A 4 -17.18 4.60 -8.59
C PRO A 4 -16.15 4.80 -9.70
N ILE A 5 -14.97 5.32 -9.34
CA ILE A 5 -13.84 5.48 -10.27
C ILE A 5 -13.39 4.12 -10.79
N VAL A 6 -13.35 3.12 -9.89
CA VAL A 6 -13.07 1.71 -10.22
C VAL A 6 -14.09 0.82 -9.55
N ARG A 7 -14.63 -0.15 -10.28
CA ARG A 7 -15.45 -1.21 -9.73
C ARG A 7 -14.99 -2.56 -10.30
N VAL A 8 -14.61 -3.44 -9.40
CA VAL A 8 -14.14 -4.79 -9.69
C VAL A 8 -15.16 -5.78 -9.17
N GLU A 9 -15.73 -6.58 -10.07
CA GLU A 9 -16.79 -7.55 -9.77
C GLU A 9 -16.37 -8.96 -10.14
N HIS A 10 -16.32 -9.86 -9.17
CA HIS A 10 -16.03 -11.30 -9.31
C HIS A 10 -14.80 -11.60 -10.14
N LEU A 11 -13.77 -10.75 -10.01
CA LEU A 11 -12.58 -10.82 -10.85
C LEU A 11 -11.76 -12.06 -10.52
N SER A 12 -11.63 -12.94 -11.53
CA SER A 12 -10.79 -14.14 -11.45
C SER A 12 -9.91 -14.26 -12.69
N HIS A 13 -8.69 -14.72 -12.50
CA HIS A 13 -7.76 -15.00 -13.60
C HIS A 13 -6.89 -16.21 -13.31
N ARG A 14 -6.71 -17.05 -14.35
CA ARG A 14 -5.81 -18.19 -14.31
C ARG A 14 -4.80 -18.15 -15.47
N TYR A 15 -3.57 -18.50 -15.14
CA TYR A 15 -2.54 -18.81 -16.13
C TYR A 15 -2.56 -20.31 -16.35
N SER A 16 -2.98 -20.73 -17.55
CA SER A 16 -3.19 -22.15 -17.85
C SER A 16 -4.16 -22.81 -16.85
N VAL A 17 -3.68 -23.66 -15.97
CA VAL A 17 -4.48 -24.38 -14.96
C VAL A 17 -4.41 -23.75 -13.57
N GLN A 18 -3.45 -22.87 -13.31
CA GLN A 18 -3.23 -22.27 -12.01
C GLN A 18 -3.97 -20.94 -11.87
N TRP A 19 -4.82 -20.82 -10.87
CA TRP A 19 -5.46 -19.56 -10.51
C TRP A 19 -4.46 -18.62 -9.88
N ALA A 20 -4.35 -17.41 -10.43
CA ALA A 20 -3.56 -16.33 -9.89
C ALA A 20 -4.38 -15.45 -8.94
N ILE A 21 -5.66 -15.24 -9.27
CA ILE A 21 -6.64 -14.53 -8.44
C ILE A 21 -8.01 -15.18 -8.59
N ARG A 22 -8.84 -15.10 -7.52
CA ARG A 22 -10.18 -15.66 -7.49
C ARG A 22 -11.14 -14.72 -6.79
N ASP A 23 -12.26 -14.43 -7.42
CA ASP A 23 -13.40 -13.71 -6.88
C ASP A 23 -13.04 -12.41 -6.14
N ILE A 24 -12.13 -11.62 -6.74
CA ILE A 24 -11.75 -10.31 -6.19
C ILE A 24 -12.87 -9.31 -6.43
N ASN A 25 -13.33 -8.68 -5.36
CA ASN A 25 -14.41 -7.70 -5.38
C ASN A 25 -13.99 -6.46 -4.58
N PHE A 26 -13.98 -5.28 -5.19
CA PHE A 26 -13.77 -4.01 -4.50
C PHE A 26 -14.12 -2.81 -5.36
N GLU A 27 -14.24 -1.65 -4.71
CA GLU A 27 -14.47 -0.37 -5.36
C GLU A 27 -13.43 0.67 -4.91
N ILE A 28 -13.20 1.67 -5.79
CA ILE A 28 -12.50 2.92 -5.48
C ILE A 28 -13.46 4.06 -5.82
N ASN A 29 -13.97 4.73 -4.79
CA ASN A 29 -15.06 5.71 -4.95
C ASN A 29 -14.56 7.15 -4.99
N GLN A 30 -13.36 7.42 -4.47
CA GLN A 30 -12.85 8.78 -4.29
C GLN A 30 -11.35 8.87 -4.59
N LYS A 31 -10.87 10.10 -4.70
CA LYS A 31 -9.45 10.43 -4.79
C LYS A 31 -8.74 10.00 -3.50
N GLY A 32 -7.42 9.89 -3.57
CA GLY A 32 -6.59 9.45 -2.45
C GLY A 32 -5.77 8.21 -2.82
N ILE A 33 -5.05 7.65 -1.86
CA ILE A 33 -4.13 6.53 -2.08
C ILE A 33 -4.73 5.26 -1.49
N LEU A 34 -4.97 4.28 -2.36
CA LEU A 34 -5.32 2.91 -2.00
C LEU A 34 -4.09 2.01 -2.15
N GLY A 35 -3.65 1.41 -1.05
CA GLY A 35 -2.58 0.41 -1.04
C GLY A 35 -3.10 -0.98 -1.39
N LEU A 36 -2.48 -1.63 -2.39
CA LEU A 36 -2.71 -3.03 -2.72
C LEU A 36 -1.56 -3.87 -2.15
N LEU A 37 -1.79 -4.48 -1.01
CA LEU A 37 -0.83 -5.28 -0.26
C LEU A 37 -0.88 -6.76 -0.60
N GLY A 38 0.20 -7.46 -0.34
CA GLY A 38 0.29 -8.92 -0.44
C GLY A 38 1.72 -9.38 -0.64
N SER A 39 1.97 -10.65 -0.40
CA SER A 39 3.28 -11.26 -0.66
C SER A 39 3.61 -11.32 -2.16
N ASN A 40 4.87 -11.60 -2.48
CA ASN A 40 5.26 -11.83 -3.88
C ASN A 40 4.50 -13.06 -4.42
N GLY A 41 3.89 -12.90 -5.60
CA GLY A 41 3.04 -13.94 -6.20
C GLY A 41 1.60 -14.00 -5.65
N ALA A 42 1.20 -13.10 -4.73
CA ALA A 42 -0.16 -13.08 -4.18
C ALA A 42 -1.27 -12.73 -5.19
N GLY A 43 -0.93 -12.15 -6.34
CA GLY A 43 -1.90 -11.74 -7.37
C GLY A 43 -2.00 -10.24 -7.61
N LYS A 44 -1.22 -9.39 -6.91
CA LYS A 44 -1.26 -7.92 -7.02
C LYS A 44 -1.08 -7.42 -8.46
N SER A 45 0.06 -7.73 -9.09
CA SER A 45 0.36 -7.28 -10.45
C SER A 45 -0.62 -7.87 -11.49
N THR A 46 -1.13 -9.10 -11.27
CA THR A 46 -2.19 -9.67 -12.10
C THR A 46 -3.46 -8.83 -12.04
N THR A 47 -3.90 -8.49 -10.83
CA THR A 47 -5.07 -7.62 -10.61
C THR A 47 -4.89 -6.24 -11.26
N MET A 48 -3.73 -5.61 -11.05
CA MET A 48 -3.43 -4.30 -11.65
C MET A 48 -3.37 -4.34 -13.17
N ASN A 49 -2.73 -5.35 -13.75
CA ASN A 49 -2.66 -5.52 -15.20
C ASN A 49 -4.04 -5.70 -15.84
N ILE A 50 -4.97 -6.37 -15.15
CA ILE A 50 -6.34 -6.51 -15.63
C ILE A 50 -7.09 -5.18 -15.52
N ILE A 51 -6.97 -4.46 -14.40
CA ILE A 51 -7.59 -3.12 -14.22
C ILE A 51 -7.09 -2.17 -15.31
N CYS A 52 -5.80 -2.21 -15.63
CA CYS A 52 -5.19 -1.38 -16.69
C CYS A 52 -5.48 -1.86 -18.12
N GLY A 53 -6.19 -2.97 -18.30
CA GLY A 53 -6.49 -3.54 -19.61
C GLY A 53 -5.24 -4.00 -20.38
N VAL A 54 -4.18 -4.40 -19.66
CA VAL A 54 -2.97 -5.06 -20.20
C VAL A 54 -3.19 -6.56 -20.30
N LEU A 55 -3.97 -7.12 -19.37
CA LEU A 55 -4.32 -8.53 -19.32
C LEU A 55 -5.84 -8.66 -19.29
N ASN A 56 -6.39 -9.62 -20.05
CA ASN A 56 -7.80 -9.94 -19.98
C ASN A 56 -8.07 -10.94 -18.85
N GLN A 57 -9.10 -10.69 -18.05
CA GLN A 57 -9.55 -11.61 -17.02
C GLN A 57 -10.16 -12.88 -17.58
N THR A 58 -10.12 -13.96 -16.79
CA THR A 58 -10.81 -15.22 -17.13
C THR A 58 -12.31 -15.09 -16.83
N GLU A 59 -12.65 -14.53 -15.65
CA GLU A 59 -14.02 -14.35 -15.18
C GLU A 59 -14.17 -12.97 -14.52
N GLY A 60 -15.39 -12.49 -14.39
CA GLY A 60 -15.73 -11.21 -13.77
C GLY A 60 -15.61 -10.02 -14.70
N THR A 61 -15.81 -8.83 -14.15
CA THR A 61 -15.80 -7.56 -14.91
C THR A 61 -15.10 -6.46 -14.13
N VAL A 62 -14.42 -5.58 -14.85
CA VAL A 62 -13.81 -4.35 -14.32
C VAL A 62 -14.42 -3.16 -15.04
N TYR A 63 -14.89 -2.19 -14.25
CA TYR A 63 -15.39 -0.92 -14.75
C TYR A 63 -14.47 0.21 -14.29
N ILE A 64 -14.16 1.13 -15.22
CA ILE A 64 -13.44 2.36 -14.94
C ILE A 64 -14.33 3.53 -15.33
N ASN A 65 -14.69 4.36 -14.37
CA ASN A 65 -15.64 5.47 -14.57
C ASN A 65 -16.92 4.99 -15.30
N GLY A 66 -17.47 3.83 -14.86
CA GLY A 66 -18.64 3.18 -15.44
C GLY A 66 -18.42 2.42 -16.76
N ILE A 67 -17.24 2.51 -17.34
CA ILE A 67 -16.90 1.89 -18.64
C ILE A 67 -16.35 0.48 -18.41
N ASP A 68 -16.99 -0.53 -19.00
CA ASP A 68 -16.49 -1.91 -19.03
C ASP A 68 -15.18 -1.99 -19.80
N THR A 69 -14.09 -2.33 -19.12
CA THR A 69 -12.74 -2.35 -19.70
C THR A 69 -12.56 -3.36 -20.82
N ARG A 70 -13.37 -4.41 -20.87
CA ARG A 70 -13.33 -5.45 -21.89
C ARG A 70 -14.14 -5.08 -23.12
N LYS A 71 -15.30 -4.41 -22.92
CA LYS A 71 -16.17 -4.03 -24.04
C LYS A 71 -15.71 -2.76 -24.74
N GLN A 72 -15.14 -1.81 -23.98
CA GLN A 72 -14.71 -0.51 -24.46
C GLN A 72 -13.28 -0.18 -23.97
N PRO A 73 -12.25 -0.99 -24.35
CA PRO A 73 -10.91 -0.88 -23.79
C PRO A 73 -10.21 0.45 -24.09
N VAL A 74 -10.45 1.04 -25.27
CA VAL A 74 -9.84 2.32 -25.65
C VAL A 74 -10.41 3.45 -24.80
N GLU A 75 -11.74 3.50 -24.63
CA GLU A 75 -12.40 4.52 -23.83
C GLU A 75 -12.01 4.40 -22.35
N ALA A 76 -12.00 3.19 -21.78
CA ALA A 76 -11.57 2.98 -20.40
C ALA A 76 -10.12 3.46 -20.16
N LYS A 77 -9.22 3.20 -21.09
CA LYS A 77 -7.80 3.58 -20.99
C LYS A 77 -7.55 5.08 -20.99
N LYS A 78 -8.50 5.93 -21.45
CA LYS A 78 -8.40 7.39 -21.34
C LYS A 78 -8.44 7.85 -19.88
N TYR A 79 -9.05 7.08 -19.00
CA TYR A 79 -9.18 7.37 -17.56
C TYR A 79 -8.12 6.72 -16.69
N ILE A 80 -7.17 5.96 -17.28
CA ILE A 80 -6.16 5.20 -16.56
C ILE A 80 -4.76 5.69 -16.91
N GLY A 81 -4.00 6.10 -15.92
CA GLY A 81 -2.54 6.22 -15.98
C GLY A 81 -1.90 4.97 -15.37
N PHE A 82 -0.89 4.40 -16.00
CA PHE A 82 -0.25 3.19 -15.50
C PHE A 82 1.27 3.28 -15.55
N LEU A 83 1.89 3.01 -14.42
CA LEU A 83 3.31 2.77 -14.27
C LEU A 83 3.54 1.32 -13.85
N PRO A 84 3.96 0.44 -14.74
CA PRO A 84 4.35 -0.93 -14.37
C PRO A 84 5.68 -0.93 -13.63
N GLN A 85 5.99 -2.02 -12.91
CA GLN A 85 7.22 -2.19 -12.11
C GLN A 85 8.50 -1.88 -12.90
N LYS A 86 8.53 -2.17 -14.19
CA LYS A 86 9.59 -1.74 -15.12
C LYS A 86 8.99 -0.77 -16.13
N PRO A 87 9.26 0.54 -16.02
CA PRO A 87 8.74 1.53 -16.95
C PRO A 87 9.17 1.21 -18.40
N PRO A 88 8.24 1.18 -19.37
CA PRO A 88 8.55 0.92 -20.77
C PRO A 88 9.09 2.19 -21.45
N LEU A 89 10.28 2.63 -21.06
CA LEU A 89 10.87 3.87 -21.52
C LEU A 89 11.56 3.70 -22.88
N TYR A 90 11.26 4.59 -23.81
CA TYR A 90 11.99 4.71 -25.08
C TYR A 90 13.26 5.52 -24.85
N THR A 91 14.39 4.83 -24.69
CA THR A 91 15.65 5.39 -24.23
C THR A 91 16.34 6.34 -25.21
N ASP A 92 16.00 6.29 -26.50
CA ASP A 92 16.59 7.13 -27.54
C ASP A 92 15.82 8.44 -27.77
N HIS A 93 14.67 8.63 -27.11
CA HIS A 93 13.97 9.91 -27.07
C HIS A 93 14.51 10.81 -25.96
N ASN A 94 14.36 12.13 -26.11
CA ASN A 94 14.49 13.03 -24.97
C ASN A 94 13.19 13.01 -24.13
N VAL A 95 13.25 13.56 -22.91
CA VAL A 95 12.14 13.54 -21.94
C VAL A 95 10.86 14.16 -22.54
N SER A 96 10.97 15.31 -23.21
CA SER A 96 9.81 16.00 -23.79
C SER A 96 9.22 15.22 -24.96
N GLU A 97 10.05 14.66 -25.85
CA GLU A 97 9.61 13.82 -26.97
C GLU A 97 8.88 12.58 -26.49
N TYR A 98 9.44 11.89 -25.49
CA TYR A 98 8.81 10.70 -24.92
C TYR A 98 7.43 11.00 -24.32
N LEU A 99 7.29 12.09 -23.54
CA LEU A 99 6.00 12.46 -22.95
C LEU A 99 5.00 12.92 -24.02
N THR A 100 5.46 13.64 -25.06
CA THR A 100 4.64 14.03 -26.21
C THR A 100 4.11 12.78 -26.93
N TYR A 101 4.98 11.80 -27.16
CA TYR A 101 4.57 10.52 -27.75
C TYR A 101 3.52 9.80 -26.88
N CYS A 102 3.72 9.76 -25.56
CA CYS A 102 2.76 9.17 -24.64
C CYS A 102 1.40 9.88 -24.67
N ALA A 103 1.39 11.21 -24.73
CA ALA A 103 0.17 12.01 -24.82
C ALA A 103 -0.63 11.71 -26.11
N HIS A 104 0.03 11.60 -27.25
CA HIS A 104 -0.61 11.20 -28.51
C HIS A 104 -1.15 9.78 -28.47
N LEU A 105 -0.44 8.83 -27.84
CA LEU A 105 -0.95 7.46 -27.65
C LEU A 105 -2.23 7.43 -26.78
N ARG A 106 -2.43 8.45 -25.93
CA ARG A 106 -3.66 8.62 -25.12
C ARG A 106 -4.76 9.38 -25.86
N LEU A 107 -4.56 9.67 -27.14
CA LEU A 107 -5.50 10.39 -28.01
C LEU A 107 -5.86 11.78 -27.47
N MET A 108 -4.89 12.48 -26.87
CA MET A 108 -5.06 13.87 -26.45
C MET A 108 -5.18 14.79 -27.68
N ASP A 109 -5.94 15.88 -27.54
CA ASP A 109 -6.01 16.94 -28.58
C ASP A 109 -4.61 17.59 -28.72
N ASP A 110 -4.12 17.72 -29.95
CA ASP A 110 -2.79 18.28 -30.26
C ASP A 110 -2.57 19.66 -29.63
N ARG A 111 -3.63 20.46 -29.48
CA ARG A 111 -3.59 21.80 -28.85
C ARG A 111 -3.28 21.73 -27.34
N GLU A 112 -3.60 20.62 -26.67
CA GLU A 112 -3.44 20.43 -25.23
C GLU A 112 -2.11 19.75 -24.90
N VAL A 113 -1.55 18.96 -25.81
CA VAL A 113 -0.36 18.11 -25.59
C VAL A 113 0.80 18.90 -24.99
N LYS A 114 1.15 20.04 -25.58
CA LYS A 114 2.30 20.84 -25.12
C LYS A 114 2.14 21.28 -23.66
N ALA A 115 0.99 21.82 -23.30
CA ALA A 115 0.71 22.29 -21.94
C ALA A 115 0.68 21.12 -20.94
N ALA A 116 0.10 19.98 -21.32
CA ALA A 116 0.04 18.78 -20.50
C ALA A 116 1.44 18.20 -20.23
N VAL A 117 2.30 18.13 -21.25
CA VAL A 117 3.69 17.66 -21.14
C VAL A 117 4.50 18.58 -20.21
N GLU A 118 4.40 19.91 -20.39
CA GLU A 118 5.08 20.88 -19.52
C GLU A 118 4.60 20.77 -18.07
N SER A 119 3.30 20.61 -17.84
CA SER A 119 2.71 20.41 -16.52
C SER A 119 3.20 19.11 -15.87
N ALA A 120 3.16 17.99 -16.59
CA ALA A 120 3.61 16.70 -16.08
C ALA A 120 5.10 16.71 -15.72
N MET A 121 5.94 17.31 -16.57
CA MET A 121 7.38 17.49 -16.28
C MET A 121 7.61 18.33 -15.03
N LYS A 122 6.84 19.41 -14.84
CA LYS A 122 6.96 20.29 -13.67
C LYS A 122 6.55 19.54 -12.39
N ARG A 123 5.39 18.90 -12.40
CA ARG A 123 4.88 18.13 -11.24
C ARG A 123 5.86 17.04 -10.82
N CYS A 124 6.46 16.32 -11.79
CA CYS A 124 7.41 15.24 -11.48
C CYS A 124 8.84 15.74 -11.23
N GLY A 125 9.11 17.06 -11.26
CA GLY A 125 10.43 17.63 -10.98
C GLY A 125 11.49 17.32 -12.05
N ILE A 126 11.08 17.07 -13.31
CA ILE A 126 11.97 16.70 -14.43
C ILE A 126 12.04 17.72 -15.55
N ALA A 127 11.43 18.92 -15.38
CA ALA A 127 11.37 19.94 -16.42
C ALA A 127 12.77 20.39 -16.91
N HIS A 128 13.76 20.45 -16.00
CA HIS A 128 15.13 20.81 -16.32
C HIS A 128 15.87 19.77 -17.19
N PHE A 129 15.30 18.57 -17.33
CA PHE A 129 15.82 17.50 -18.19
C PHE A 129 15.04 17.37 -19.51
N SER A 130 14.16 18.31 -19.87
CA SER A 130 13.26 18.20 -21.03
C SER A 130 13.96 17.77 -22.33
N LYS A 131 15.18 18.27 -22.59
CA LYS A 131 15.99 17.96 -23.78
C LYS A 131 17.01 16.81 -23.58
N ARG A 132 17.10 16.23 -22.36
CA ARG A 132 18.02 15.15 -22.06
C ARG A 132 17.49 13.82 -22.55
N LEU A 133 18.35 12.99 -23.15
CA LEU A 133 17.97 11.64 -23.55
C LEU A 133 17.61 10.79 -22.32
N VAL A 134 16.56 10.00 -22.44
CA VAL A 134 16.02 9.15 -21.37
C VAL A 134 17.08 8.16 -20.83
N LYS A 135 17.92 7.60 -21.71
CA LYS A 135 19.03 6.71 -21.31
C LYS A 135 20.09 7.37 -20.40
N ASN A 136 20.15 8.71 -20.39
CA ASN A 136 21.11 9.47 -19.58
C ASN A 136 20.52 9.95 -18.25
N LEU A 137 19.30 9.52 -17.90
CA LEU A 137 18.69 9.77 -16.61
C LEU A 137 19.11 8.68 -15.61
N SER A 138 19.29 9.07 -14.34
CA SER A 138 19.43 8.10 -13.25
C SER A 138 18.11 7.31 -13.06
N GLY A 139 18.17 6.17 -12.36
CA GLY A 139 17.00 5.33 -12.07
C GLY A 139 15.84 6.12 -11.44
N GLY A 140 16.12 6.98 -10.45
CA GLY A 140 15.11 7.81 -9.82
C GLY A 140 14.45 8.81 -10.78
N TYR A 141 15.21 9.42 -11.70
CA TYR A 141 14.64 10.29 -12.74
C TYR A 141 13.89 9.52 -13.82
N GLN A 142 14.31 8.30 -14.16
CA GLN A 142 13.54 7.42 -15.03
C GLN A 142 12.19 7.04 -14.38
N GLN A 143 12.18 6.80 -13.07
CA GLN A 143 10.96 6.54 -12.32
C GLN A 143 10.02 7.74 -12.32
N ARG A 144 10.54 8.96 -12.07
CA ARG A 144 9.78 10.20 -12.18
C ARG A 144 9.20 10.42 -13.59
N LEU A 145 9.97 10.09 -14.62
CA LEU A 145 9.50 10.12 -16.00
C LEU A 145 8.38 9.08 -16.24
N GLY A 146 8.51 7.90 -15.67
CA GLY A 146 7.46 6.87 -15.69
C GLY A 146 6.17 7.31 -14.99
N ILE A 147 6.26 8.05 -13.88
CA ILE A 147 5.10 8.67 -13.22
C ILE A 147 4.53 9.80 -14.11
N ALA A 148 5.38 10.63 -14.68
CA ALA A 148 4.95 11.74 -15.56
C ALA A 148 4.14 11.23 -16.76
N GLN A 149 4.55 10.12 -17.41
CA GLN A 149 3.79 9.51 -18.49
C GLN A 149 2.44 8.95 -18.02
N ALA A 150 2.35 8.49 -16.77
CA ALA A 150 1.10 7.98 -16.23
C ALA A 150 0.08 9.10 -15.99
N ILE A 151 0.53 10.35 -15.71
CA ILE A 151 -0.36 11.48 -15.40
C ILE A 151 -0.56 12.47 -16.52
N VAL A 152 0.20 12.38 -17.62
CA VAL A 152 0.25 13.41 -18.70
C VAL A 152 -1.11 13.73 -19.30
N HIS A 153 -2.01 12.74 -19.39
CA HIS A 153 -3.37 12.88 -19.95
C HIS A 153 -4.45 13.12 -18.89
N ASN A 154 -4.04 13.49 -17.67
CA ASN A 154 -4.93 13.80 -16.54
C ASN A 154 -5.99 12.72 -16.25
N PRO A 155 -5.60 11.45 -16.00
CA PRO A 155 -6.52 10.34 -15.79
C PRO A 155 -7.33 10.47 -14.49
N LYS A 156 -8.43 9.71 -14.33
CA LYS A 156 -9.14 9.58 -13.05
C LYS A 156 -8.43 8.64 -12.09
N LEU A 157 -7.82 7.58 -12.63
CA LEU A 157 -7.09 6.55 -11.89
C LEU A 157 -5.62 6.53 -12.30
N VAL A 158 -4.72 6.58 -11.33
CA VAL A 158 -3.28 6.34 -11.52
C VAL A 158 -2.90 5.05 -10.83
N VAL A 159 -2.37 4.10 -11.57
CA VAL A 159 -1.94 2.78 -11.07
C VAL A 159 -0.43 2.74 -11.08
N LEU A 160 0.17 2.48 -9.92
CA LEU A 160 1.62 2.45 -9.71
C LEU A 160 2.03 1.10 -9.14
N ASP A 161 2.75 0.30 -9.92
CA ASP A 161 3.21 -1.03 -9.51
C ASP A 161 4.65 -0.94 -8.98
N GLU A 162 4.82 -1.04 -7.66
CA GLU A 162 6.08 -0.95 -6.92
C GLU A 162 6.95 0.28 -7.31
N PRO A 163 6.42 1.52 -7.23
CA PRO A 163 7.07 2.71 -7.77
C PRO A 163 8.37 3.12 -7.07
N THR A 164 8.68 2.56 -5.91
CA THR A 164 9.87 2.86 -5.11
C THR A 164 10.94 1.77 -5.20
N ASN A 165 10.65 0.69 -5.93
CA ASN A 165 11.56 -0.45 -6.03
C ASN A 165 12.90 -0.05 -6.68
N GLY A 166 14.02 -0.40 -6.02
CA GLY A 166 15.38 -0.13 -6.50
C GLY A 166 15.85 1.32 -6.34
N LEU A 167 15.12 2.15 -5.59
CA LEU A 167 15.51 3.52 -5.26
C LEU A 167 16.24 3.59 -3.91
N ASP A 168 17.08 4.61 -3.77
CA ASP A 168 17.71 4.91 -2.48
C ASP A 168 16.71 5.57 -1.49
N PRO A 169 17.00 5.59 -0.16
CA PRO A 169 16.08 6.11 0.84
C PRO A 169 15.60 7.55 0.60
N ASN A 170 16.45 8.44 0.10
CA ASN A 170 16.07 9.83 -0.18
C ASN A 170 15.11 9.90 -1.38
N GLN A 171 15.40 9.15 -2.45
CA GLN A 171 14.52 9.06 -3.60
C GLN A 171 13.15 8.45 -3.25
N ILE A 172 13.10 7.47 -2.34
CA ILE A 172 11.84 6.91 -1.84
C ILE A 172 10.97 8.00 -1.19
N LEU A 173 11.55 8.84 -0.33
CA LEU A 173 10.82 9.95 0.29
C LEU A 173 10.27 10.93 -0.75
N GLU A 174 11.09 11.31 -1.72
CA GLU A 174 10.69 12.22 -2.79
C GLU A 174 9.57 11.64 -3.69
N ILE A 175 9.61 10.33 -3.98
CA ILE A 175 8.53 9.66 -4.73
C ILE A 175 7.25 9.56 -3.91
N ARG A 176 7.34 9.29 -2.60
CA ARG A 176 6.17 9.29 -1.70
C ARG A 176 5.48 10.66 -1.69
N ASP A 177 6.25 11.75 -1.60
CA ASP A 177 5.69 13.10 -1.62
C ASP A 177 5.04 13.43 -2.96
N LEU A 178 5.66 13.01 -4.08
CA LEU A 178 5.07 13.13 -5.41
C LEU A 178 3.75 12.35 -5.52
N ILE A 179 3.68 11.13 -4.99
CA ILE A 179 2.46 10.32 -5.00
C ILE A 179 1.36 10.99 -4.17
N ARG A 180 1.68 11.58 -3.00
CA ARG A 180 0.73 12.35 -2.18
C ARG A 180 0.19 13.57 -2.94
N GLU A 181 1.05 14.29 -3.67
CA GLU A 181 0.62 15.42 -4.51
C GLU A 181 -0.33 14.96 -5.62
N ILE A 182 0.00 13.88 -6.32
CA ILE A 182 -0.84 13.31 -7.38
C ILE A 182 -2.20 12.89 -6.84
N ALA A 183 -2.25 12.31 -5.64
CA ALA A 183 -3.46 11.81 -5.01
C ALA A 183 -4.47 12.91 -4.62
N GLN A 184 -4.07 14.19 -4.60
CA GLN A 184 -4.99 15.31 -4.39
C GLN A 184 -5.98 15.45 -5.56
N ASP A 185 -5.54 15.11 -6.77
CA ASP A 185 -6.34 15.25 -8.00
C ASP A 185 -6.87 13.92 -8.55
N HIS A 186 -6.21 12.80 -8.22
CA HIS A 186 -6.44 11.48 -8.79
C HIS A 186 -6.74 10.44 -7.70
N ALA A 187 -7.46 9.37 -8.07
CA ALA A 187 -7.40 8.12 -7.31
C ALA A 187 -6.08 7.41 -7.66
N VAL A 188 -5.33 6.99 -6.65
CA VAL A 188 -4.05 6.29 -6.84
C VAL A 188 -4.18 4.87 -6.28
N LEU A 189 -3.96 3.86 -7.13
CA LEU A 189 -3.81 2.48 -6.73
C LEU A 189 -2.31 2.14 -6.71
N LEU A 190 -1.77 1.95 -5.51
CA LEU A 190 -0.36 1.69 -5.27
C LEU A 190 -0.15 0.24 -4.87
N SER A 191 0.64 -0.54 -5.62
CA SER A 191 1.13 -1.82 -5.10
C SER A 191 2.47 -1.65 -4.42
N THR A 192 2.63 -2.32 -3.30
CA THR A 192 3.92 -2.48 -2.63
C THR A 192 3.90 -3.72 -1.75
N HIS A 193 5.07 -4.28 -1.51
CA HIS A 193 5.30 -5.31 -0.50
C HIS A 193 5.96 -4.75 0.76
N ILE A 194 6.24 -3.43 0.79
CA ILE A 194 6.88 -2.72 1.89
C ILE A 194 5.81 -2.06 2.75
N LEU A 195 5.55 -2.66 3.93
CA LEU A 195 4.48 -2.23 4.84
C LEU A 195 4.64 -0.79 5.34
N SER A 196 5.89 -0.36 5.60
CA SER A 196 6.17 1.01 6.01
C SER A 196 5.85 2.07 4.94
N GLU A 197 5.75 1.69 3.68
CA GLU A 197 5.28 2.60 2.62
C GLU A 197 3.79 2.80 2.69
N VAL A 198 3.06 1.71 2.91
CA VAL A 198 1.60 1.76 3.06
C VAL A 198 1.22 2.61 4.26
N GLU A 199 1.83 2.35 5.41
CA GLU A 199 1.62 3.12 6.64
C GLU A 199 1.91 4.61 6.46
N ALA A 200 2.93 4.94 5.65
CA ALA A 200 3.32 6.31 5.42
C ALA A 200 2.33 7.10 4.55
N ILE A 201 1.73 6.49 3.51
CA ILE A 201 1.00 7.28 2.49
C ILE A 201 -0.41 6.78 2.16
N CYS A 202 -0.80 5.55 2.51
CA CYS A 202 -2.11 5.02 2.15
C CYS A 202 -3.17 5.38 3.20
N GLN A 203 -4.39 5.71 2.74
CA GLN A 203 -5.57 5.88 3.59
C GLN A 203 -6.40 4.60 3.66
N ASN A 204 -6.43 3.84 2.56
CA ASN A 204 -7.19 2.60 2.43
C ASN A 204 -6.27 1.48 1.98
N ILE A 205 -6.61 0.26 2.37
CA ILE A 205 -5.83 -0.95 2.10
C ILE A 205 -6.74 -2.02 1.52
N LYS A 206 -6.25 -2.71 0.50
CA LYS A 206 -6.75 -3.99 0.01
C LYS A 206 -5.61 -4.99 0.10
N MET A 207 -5.81 -6.10 0.80
CA MET A 207 -4.78 -7.13 0.95
C MET A 207 -5.16 -8.39 0.20
N ILE A 208 -4.31 -8.78 -0.74
CA ILE A 208 -4.46 -10.02 -1.51
C ILE A 208 -3.41 -11.03 -1.04
N GLU A 209 -3.85 -12.24 -0.72
CA GLU A 209 -2.94 -13.33 -0.41
C GLU A 209 -3.48 -14.63 -1.01
N HIS A 210 -2.59 -15.42 -1.63
CA HIS A 210 -2.95 -16.65 -2.35
C HIS A 210 -4.10 -16.47 -3.36
N GLY A 211 -4.13 -15.31 -4.03
CA GLY A 211 -5.13 -14.97 -5.04
C GLY A 211 -6.48 -14.52 -4.50
N ASN A 212 -6.67 -14.39 -3.20
CA ASN A 212 -7.93 -13.96 -2.58
C ASN A 212 -7.76 -12.61 -1.89
N LEU A 213 -8.82 -11.79 -1.90
CA LEU A 213 -8.88 -10.56 -1.13
C LEU A 213 -9.19 -10.92 0.34
N ILE A 214 -8.21 -10.77 1.23
CA ILE A 214 -8.34 -11.17 2.63
C ILE A 214 -8.60 -10.01 3.58
N PHE A 215 -8.35 -8.77 3.15
CA PHE A 215 -8.69 -7.55 3.88
C PHE A 215 -9.07 -6.42 2.91
N SER A 216 -10.03 -5.60 3.33
CA SER A 216 -10.51 -4.44 2.58
C SER A 216 -11.06 -3.41 3.56
N GLY A 217 -10.34 -2.32 3.80
CA GLY A 217 -10.73 -1.28 4.77
C GLY A 217 -9.77 -0.10 4.78
N THR A 218 -9.92 0.76 5.78
CA THR A 218 -8.99 1.85 6.08
C THR A 218 -7.72 1.35 6.74
N LEU A 219 -6.69 2.21 6.82
CA LEU A 219 -5.46 1.92 7.55
C LEU A 219 -5.74 1.70 9.05
N ASP A 220 -6.65 2.48 9.63
CA ASP A 220 -7.04 2.35 11.04
C ASP A 220 -7.74 1.00 11.29
N GLU A 221 -8.70 0.62 10.43
CA GLU A 221 -9.35 -0.69 10.51
C GLU A 221 -8.35 -1.85 10.34
N PHE A 222 -7.29 -1.65 9.55
CA PHE A 222 -6.23 -2.65 9.43
C PHE A 222 -5.45 -2.79 10.73
N HIS A 223 -5.09 -1.70 11.38
CA HIS A 223 -4.44 -1.72 12.69
C HIS A 223 -5.32 -2.36 13.77
N ASP A 224 -6.62 -2.12 13.73
CA ASP A 224 -7.60 -2.67 14.68
C ASP A 224 -7.99 -4.13 14.39
N SER A 225 -7.63 -4.65 13.20
CA SER A 225 -7.98 -6.03 12.79
C SER A 225 -7.32 -7.12 13.64
N VAL A 226 -6.24 -6.78 14.34
CA VAL A 226 -5.50 -7.65 15.25
C VAL A 226 -5.32 -6.97 16.59
N LYS A 227 -5.92 -7.55 17.62
CA LYS A 227 -5.76 -7.07 19.00
C LYS A 227 -4.38 -7.42 19.54
N SER A 228 -3.75 -6.45 20.20
CA SER A 228 -2.50 -6.70 20.89
C SER A 228 -2.72 -7.59 22.11
N ASN A 229 -1.86 -8.57 22.28
CA ASN A 229 -1.74 -9.37 23.47
C ASN A 229 -0.45 -9.08 24.27
N THR A 230 0.18 -7.94 23.98
CA THR A 230 1.43 -7.54 24.64
C THR A 230 1.23 -6.18 25.32
N CYS A 231 1.64 -6.07 26.57
CA CYS A 231 1.65 -4.79 27.26
C CYS A 231 3.02 -4.51 27.91
N ILE A 232 3.37 -3.22 27.98
CA ILE A 232 4.53 -2.73 28.71
C ILE A 232 4.04 -2.12 30.02
N VAL A 233 4.65 -2.53 31.13
CA VAL A 233 4.40 -1.99 32.47
C VAL A 233 5.67 -1.40 33.03
N LYS A 234 5.58 -0.22 33.67
CA LYS A 234 6.65 0.40 34.44
C LYS A 234 6.25 0.46 35.92
N LEU A 235 7.12 -0.05 36.79
CA LEU A 235 6.90 -0.24 38.22
C LEU A 235 8.01 0.44 38.99
N GLU A 236 7.69 1.36 39.91
CA GLU A 236 8.71 2.00 40.77
C GLU A 236 9.33 0.96 41.72
N ASN A 237 8.50 0.08 42.29
CA ASN A 237 8.93 -1.02 43.15
C ASN A 237 8.85 -2.32 42.34
N ALA A 238 9.83 -2.53 41.45
CA ALA A 238 9.83 -3.66 40.53
C ALA A 238 9.95 -5.01 41.29
N PRO A 239 9.01 -5.96 41.09
CA PRO A 239 9.13 -7.30 41.64
C PRO A 239 10.13 -8.13 40.83
N ALA A 240 10.43 -9.35 41.33
CA ALA A 240 11.11 -10.34 40.51
C ALA A 240 10.26 -10.75 39.30
N GLU A 241 10.91 -11.06 38.16
CA GLU A 241 10.19 -11.44 36.91
C GLU A 241 9.20 -12.59 37.14
N GLY A 242 9.54 -13.54 37.99
CA GLY A 242 8.67 -14.67 38.32
C GLY A 242 7.36 -14.29 39.00
N GLU A 243 7.33 -13.17 39.73
CA GLU A 243 6.09 -12.70 40.37
C GLU A 243 5.08 -12.13 39.36
N LEU A 244 5.56 -11.42 38.33
CA LEU A 244 4.74 -10.96 37.22
C LEU A 244 4.25 -12.15 36.36
N GLY A 245 5.08 -13.16 36.17
CA GLY A 245 4.71 -14.36 35.42
C GLY A 245 3.66 -15.24 36.14
N ASN A 246 3.49 -15.10 37.46
CA ASN A 246 2.47 -15.80 38.23
C ASN A 246 1.09 -15.13 38.20
N ILE A 247 0.95 -13.99 37.52
CA ILE A 247 -0.35 -13.33 37.36
C ILE A 247 -1.20 -14.13 36.37
N PRO A 248 -2.44 -14.51 36.73
CA PRO A 248 -3.33 -15.24 35.83
C PRO A 248 -3.58 -14.50 34.52
N GLY A 249 -3.28 -15.16 33.39
CA GLY A 249 -3.38 -14.59 32.05
C GLY A 249 -2.09 -13.98 31.50
N VAL A 250 -1.00 -13.95 32.29
CA VAL A 250 0.35 -13.60 31.79
C VAL A 250 1.04 -14.89 31.34
N ILE A 251 1.39 -14.95 30.07
CA ILE A 251 2.06 -16.12 29.45
C ILE A 251 3.58 -16.04 29.60
N LYS A 252 4.13 -14.82 29.39
CA LYS A 252 5.58 -14.62 29.35
C LYS A 252 5.92 -13.21 29.85
N VAL A 253 7.04 -13.09 30.53
CA VAL A 253 7.57 -11.82 31.05
C VAL A 253 8.98 -11.65 30.49
N LYS A 254 9.27 -10.43 30.03
CA LYS A 254 10.62 -10.03 29.63
C LYS A 254 10.97 -8.71 30.27
N LYS A 255 12.03 -8.68 31.03
CA LYS A 255 12.57 -7.48 31.62
C LYS A 255 13.22 -6.63 30.53
N LEU A 256 12.79 -5.35 30.39
CA LEU A 256 13.34 -4.39 29.45
C LEU A 256 14.42 -3.54 30.11
N ASP A 257 14.16 -3.08 31.35
CA ASP A 257 15.10 -2.36 32.20
C ASP A 257 14.81 -2.64 33.69
N GLU A 258 15.39 -1.85 34.63
CA GLU A 258 15.20 -2.07 36.07
C GLU A 258 13.75 -1.91 36.53
N HIS A 259 12.96 -1.11 35.83
CA HIS A 259 11.59 -0.76 36.19
C HIS A 259 10.56 -1.12 35.12
N ALA A 260 10.96 -1.52 33.93
CA ALA A 260 10.08 -1.82 32.80
C ALA A 260 10.08 -3.29 32.41
N PHE A 261 8.87 -3.82 32.21
CA PHE A 261 8.63 -5.21 31.81
C PHE A 261 7.68 -5.26 30.63
N ARG A 262 7.98 -6.13 29.68
CA ARG A 262 7.07 -6.53 28.59
C ARG A 262 6.37 -7.81 29.01
N LEU A 263 5.05 -7.79 28.98
CA LEU A 263 4.19 -8.91 29.34
C LEU A 263 3.47 -9.42 28.09
N GLN A 264 3.57 -10.71 27.81
CA GLN A 264 2.71 -11.37 26.84
C GLN A 264 1.48 -11.91 27.57
N LEU A 265 0.30 -11.54 27.10
CA LEU A 265 -0.98 -11.83 27.72
C LEU A 265 -1.72 -12.90 26.89
N GLU A 266 -2.71 -13.57 27.49
CA GLU A 266 -3.65 -14.46 26.79
C GLU A 266 -4.51 -13.69 25.77
N GLN A 267 -5.35 -14.38 25.00
CA GLN A 267 -6.15 -13.81 23.91
C GLN A 267 -7.06 -12.62 24.31
N GLU A 268 -7.48 -12.56 25.57
CA GLU A 268 -8.25 -11.43 26.12
C GLU A 268 -7.34 -10.35 26.73
N GLY A 269 -6.32 -9.90 25.98
CA GLY A 269 -5.24 -9.04 26.47
C GLY A 269 -5.69 -7.81 27.27
N GLU A 270 -6.77 -7.14 26.88
CA GLU A 270 -7.29 -5.97 27.62
C GLU A 270 -7.83 -6.31 29.01
N GLU A 271 -8.55 -7.41 29.15
CA GLU A 271 -9.08 -7.87 30.45
C GLU A 271 -7.96 -8.35 31.37
N VAL A 272 -6.97 -9.04 30.80
CA VAL A 272 -5.78 -9.44 31.55
C VAL A 272 -4.96 -8.21 31.95
N ALA A 273 -4.82 -7.21 31.10
CA ALA A 273 -4.12 -5.97 31.40
C ALA A 273 -4.78 -5.23 32.60
N LYS A 274 -6.10 -5.13 32.65
CA LYS A 274 -6.83 -4.57 33.81
C LYS A 274 -6.50 -5.33 35.09
N ARG A 275 -6.52 -6.66 35.03
CA ARG A 275 -6.16 -7.53 36.17
C ARG A 275 -4.71 -7.32 36.62
N VAL A 276 -3.77 -7.21 35.67
CA VAL A 276 -2.37 -6.90 35.97
C VAL A 276 -2.27 -5.57 36.73
N ALA A 277 -2.96 -4.51 36.26
CA ALA A 277 -2.96 -3.22 36.91
C ALA A 277 -3.50 -3.29 38.35
N GLU A 278 -4.62 -3.98 38.59
CA GLU A 278 -5.19 -4.19 39.93
C GLU A 278 -4.20 -4.91 40.86
N ILE A 279 -3.54 -5.97 40.38
CA ILE A 279 -2.57 -6.73 41.17
C ILE A 279 -1.34 -5.87 41.48
N CYS A 280 -0.83 -5.06 40.54
CA CYS A 280 0.28 -4.15 40.75
C CYS A 280 -0.03 -3.13 41.89
N VAL A 281 -1.24 -2.59 41.89
CA VAL A 281 -1.71 -1.66 42.94
C VAL A 281 -1.81 -2.39 44.27
N ASN A 282 -2.48 -3.55 44.32
CA ASN A 282 -2.72 -4.30 45.57
C ASN A 282 -1.42 -4.82 46.22
N ARG A 283 -0.41 -5.13 45.39
CA ARG A 283 0.91 -5.57 45.90
C ARG A 283 1.89 -4.43 46.20
N GLY A 284 1.50 -3.20 45.97
CA GLY A 284 2.32 -2.02 46.25
C GLY A 284 3.52 -1.86 45.31
N TRP A 285 3.44 -2.41 44.08
CA TRP A 285 4.51 -2.32 43.08
C TRP A 285 4.60 -0.92 42.43
N ARG A 286 3.68 -0.01 42.78
CA ARG A 286 3.62 1.39 42.30
C ARG A 286 3.69 1.47 40.76
N LEU A 287 2.60 1.04 40.12
CA LEU A 287 2.45 1.15 38.67
C LEU A 287 2.51 2.61 38.23
N SER A 288 3.54 3.01 37.49
CA SER A 288 3.73 4.38 36.97
C SER A 288 3.23 4.51 35.52
N GLU A 289 3.32 3.46 34.73
CA GLU A 289 2.87 3.46 33.34
C GLU A 289 2.43 2.05 32.94
N MET A 290 1.33 1.98 32.17
CA MET A 290 0.88 0.76 31.53
C MET A 290 0.36 1.07 30.14
N GLN A 291 0.89 0.41 29.13
CA GLN A 291 0.53 0.65 27.74
C GLN A 291 0.43 -0.69 27.00
N MET A 292 -0.71 -0.91 26.31
CA MET A 292 -0.78 -2.00 25.33
C MET A 292 0.15 -1.65 24.16
N GLU A 293 1.03 -2.58 23.81
CA GLU A 293 1.95 -2.40 22.71
C GLU A 293 1.16 -2.48 21.39
N LYS A 294 1.35 -1.51 20.50
CA LYS A 294 0.69 -1.57 19.19
C LYS A 294 1.24 -2.74 18.38
N VAL A 295 0.35 -3.50 17.79
CA VAL A 295 0.74 -4.57 16.85
C VAL A 295 1.36 -3.91 15.63
N SER A 296 2.54 -4.35 15.23
CA SER A 296 3.19 -3.80 14.03
C SER A 296 2.47 -4.25 12.76
N MET A 297 2.59 -3.45 11.68
CA MET A 297 2.05 -3.82 10.38
C MET A 297 2.52 -5.21 9.91
N ASP A 298 3.78 -5.56 10.20
CA ASP A 298 4.35 -6.87 9.86
C ASP A 298 3.65 -8.03 10.59
N GLU A 299 3.31 -7.82 11.87
CA GLU A 299 2.60 -8.82 12.68
C GLU A 299 1.16 -8.98 12.20
N ILE A 300 0.47 -7.87 11.92
CA ILE A 300 -0.89 -7.88 11.36
C ILE A 300 -0.89 -8.62 10.01
N PHE A 301 0.04 -8.26 9.13
CA PHE A 301 0.20 -8.90 7.83
C PHE A 301 0.45 -10.41 7.97
N ALA A 302 1.35 -10.80 8.88
CA ALA A 302 1.66 -12.21 9.11
C ALA A 302 0.44 -13.00 9.61
N GLN A 303 -0.32 -12.46 10.56
CA GLN A 303 -1.53 -13.10 11.09
C GLN A 303 -2.61 -13.26 10.01
N LEU A 304 -2.92 -12.19 9.26
CA LEU A 304 -3.92 -12.23 8.19
C LEU A 304 -3.50 -13.17 7.04
N SER A 305 -2.18 -13.27 6.77
CA SER A 305 -1.63 -14.21 5.77
C SER A 305 -1.58 -15.66 6.22
N GLY A 306 -1.95 -15.97 7.47
CA GLY A 306 -1.80 -17.32 8.05
C GLY A 306 -0.34 -17.74 8.29
N LYS A 307 0.61 -16.79 8.25
CA LYS A 307 2.03 -17.04 8.55
C LYS A 307 2.27 -16.96 10.05
N ARG A 308 3.18 -17.83 10.56
CA ARG A 308 3.59 -17.73 11.97
C ARG A 308 4.32 -16.38 12.18
N VAL A 309 3.83 -15.62 13.16
CA VAL A 309 4.54 -14.43 13.64
C VAL A 309 5.85 -14.87 14.25
N VAL A 310 6.96 -14.24 13.84
CA VAL A 310 8.25 -14.47 14.49
C VAL A 310 8.18 -13.93 15.91
N ASP A 311 8.35 -14.80 16.89
CA ASP A 311 8.30 -14.44 18.31
C ASP A 311 9.39 -13.41 18.62
N LYS A 312 8.99 -12.19 19.01
CA LYS A 312 9.92 -11.11 19.39
C LYS A 312 10.29 -11.16 20.88
N PHE A 313 9.83 -12.19 21.59
CA PHE A 313 10.10 -12.41 23.00
C PHE A 313 11.42 -13.12 23.26
#